data_45fb1710de818bbcf178493a8f3530f6
#
_entry.id   45fb1710de818bbcf178493a8f3530f6
#
_cell.length_a   1.000
_cell.length_b   1.000
_cell.length_c   1.000
_cell.angle_alpha   90.00
_cell.angle_beta   90.00
_cell.angle_gamma   90.00
#
_symmetry.space_group_name_H-M   'P 1'
#
loop_
_entity.id
_entity.type
_entity.pdbx_description
1 polymer ?
#
loop_
_entity_poly.entity_id
_entity_poly.type
_entity_poly.pdbx_seq_one_letter_code
_entity_poly.pdbx_strand_id
1 'polypeptide(L)'
;IGLRFLVTGAFFFLVGGLLAMLIRTQLALPGYELMEPDVYNQVFTMHGTVMMFLFAVPMMEGLAVYLIPKMIGARDLVFPRLSALGYYCYLFGGLILLSSIFLDIAPKAGWFMYTPLSSAVHTPGPNSDFWLIGITFVEISAVSAGVELVVSILRTRAEGMALNKMPIYAWYILVMAMMIVVGFPPLIL
;
A
#
# COMPACT_ATOMS: atom_id res chain seq x y z
N ILE A 1 0.92 15.60 6.13
CA ILE A 1 1.33 14.27 5.63
C ILE A 1 0.14 13.56 4.98
N GLY A 2 -1.03 13.42 5.63
CA GLY A 2 -2.18 12.73 5.05
C GLY A 2 -2.56 13.16 3.63
N LEU A 3 -2.55 14.46 3.34
CA LEU A 3 -2.80 14.96 1.97
C LEU A 3 -1.74 14.47 0.96
N ARG A 4 -0.48 14.32 1.38
CA ARG A 4 0.57 13.76 0.50
C ARG A 4 0.27 12.31 0.14
N PHE A 5 -0.16 11.48 1.09
CA PHE A 5 -0.61 10.11 0.82
C PHE A 5 -1.75 10.10 -0.20
N LEU A 6 -2.76 10.96 -0.03
CA LEU A 6 -3.91 11.02 -0.94
C LEU A 6 -3.51 11.41 -2.37
N VAL A 7 -2.66 12.43 -2.52
CA VAL A 7 -2.19 12.87 -3.85
C VAL A 7 -1.32 11.80 -4.51
N THR A 8 -0.38 11.22 -3.75
CA THR A 8 0.49 10.16 -4.27
C THR A 8 -0.31 8.88 -4.58
N GLY A 9 -1.27 8.51 -3.73
CA GLY A 9 -2.18 7.39 -3.98
C GLY A 9 -3.03 7.59 -5.23
N ALA A 10 -3.54 8.81 -5.46
CA ALA A 10 -4.25 9.14 -6.70
C ALA A 10 -3.35 9.02 -7.95
N PHE A 11 -2.08 9.41 -7.85
CA PHE A 11 -1.11 9.17 -8.92
C PHE A 11 -0.94 7.67 -9.20
N PHE A 12 -0.72 6.85 -8.18
CA PHE A 12 -0.61 5.39 -8.35
C PHE A 12 -1.91 4.76 -8.85
N PHE A 13 -3.07 5.30 -8.51
CA PHE A 13 -4.35 4.88 -9.11
C PHE A 13 -4.36 5.05 -10.62
N LEU A 14 -3.87 6.18 -11.13
CA LEU A 14 -3.77 6.40 -12.58
C LEU A 14 -2.79 5.42 -13.22
N VAL A 15 -1.65 5.16 -12.60
CA VAL A 15 -0.68 4.15 -13.07
C VAL A 15 -1.33 2.76 -13.10
N GLY A 16 -1.99 2.35 -12.01
CA GLY A 16 -2.72 1.08 -11.94
C GLY A 16 -3.83 0.99 -12.99
N GLY A 17 -4.54 2.10 -13.25
CA GLY A 17 -5.53 2.20 -14.31
C GLY A 17 -4.95 1.98 -15.71
N LEU A 18 -3.78 2.54 -16.01
CA LEU A 18 -3.08 2.30 -17.28
C LEU A 18 -2.70 0.83 -17.44
N LEU A 19 -2.17 0.20 -16.39
CA LEU A 19 -1.87 -1.24 -16.41
C LEU A 19 -3.13 -2.08 -16.63
N ALA A 20 -4.26 -1.71 -16.00
CA ALA A 20 -5.57 -2.35 -16.25
C ALA A 20 -6.03 -2.23 -17.69
N MET A 21 -5.83 -1.06 -18.31
CA MET A 21 -6.17 -0.85 -19.73
C MET A 21 -5.33 -1.73 -20.65
N LEU A 22 -4.03 -1.92 -20.35
CA LEU A 22 -3.17 -2.85 -21.10
C LEU A 22 -3.70 -4.29 -21.01
N ILE A 23 -4.01 -4.76 -19.79
CA ILE A 23 -4.61 -6.09 -19.57
C ILE A 23 -5.92 -6.22 -20.36
N ARG A 24 -6.78 -5.21 -20.28
CA ARG A 24 -8.09 -5.23 -20.97
C ARG A 24 -7.93 -5.23 -22.49
N THR A 25 -6.95 -4.50 -23.02
CA THR A 25 -6.69 -4.48 -24.47
C THR A 25 -6.18 -5.84 -24.96
N GLN A 26 -5.28 -6.48 -24.22
CA GLN A 26 -4.82 -7.84 -24.52
C GLN A 26 -5.98 -8.83 -24.65
N LEU A 27 -7.00 -8.68 -23.80
CA LEU A 27 -8.16 -9.58 -23.73
C LEU A 27 -9.36 -9.10 -24.57
N ALA A 28 -9.19 -8.07 -25.40
CA ALA A 28 -10.30 -7.47 -26.17
C ALA A 28 -10.85 -8.39 -27.26
N LEU A 29 -9.98 -9.14 -27.91
CA LEU A 29 -10.33 -10.05 -29.00
C LEU A 29 -9.67 -11.44 -28.79
N PRO A 30 -10.37 -12.54 -29.11
CA PRO A 30 -9.76 -13.87 -29.07
C PRO A 30 -8.56 -13.98 -30.02
N GLY A 31 -7.43 -14.45 -29.52
CA GLY A 31 -6.20 -14.61 -30.30
C GLY A 31 -5.43 -13.32 -30.61
N TYR A 32 -5.85 -12.18 -30.02
CA TYR A 32 -5.11 -10.93 -30.14
C TYR A 32 -3.89 -10.93 -29.19
N GLU A 33 -2.71 -10.77 -29.72
CA GLU A 33 -1.44 -10.76 -28.97
C GLU A 33 -0.83 -9.36 -29.02
N LEU A 34 -1.10 -8.53 -27.98
CA LEU A 34 -0.48 -7.23 -27.79
C LEU A 34 0.89 -7.36 -27.12
N MET A 35 1.04 -8.33 -26.21
CA MET A 35 2.24 -8.58 -25.43
C MET A 35 2.44 -10.09 -25.23
N GLU A 36 3.69 -10.48 -25.07
CA GLU A 36 4.06 -11.87 -24.76
C GLU A 36 3.48 -12.31 -23.39
N PRO A 37 3.23 -13.62 -23.19
CA PRO A 37 2.65 -14.13 -21.94
C PRO A 37 3.43 -13.73 -20.68
N ASP A 38 4.75 -13.65 -20.75
CA ASP A 38 5.61 -13.25 -19.65
C ASP A 38 5.40 -11.77 -19.27
N VAL A 39 5.35 -10.90 -20.27
CA VAL A 39 5.07 -9.47 -20.09
C VAL A 39 3.66 -9.27 -19.55
N TYR A 40 2.68 -10.03 -20.04
CA TYR A 40 1.32 -10.01 -19.53
C TYR A 40 1.28 -10.36 -18.02
N ASN A 41 2.00 -11.41 -17.60
CA ASN A 41 2.08 -11.80 -16.19
C ASN A 41 2.74 -10.73 -15.32
N GLN A 42 3.76 -10.03 -15.84
CA GLN A 42 4.37 -8.88 -15.17
C GLN A 42 3.36 -7.73 -15.01
N VAL A 43 2.67 -7.34 -16.08
CA VAL A 43 1.66 -6.26 -16.06
C VAL A 43 0.51 -6.62 -15.11
N PHE A 44 0.04 -7.87 -15.14
CA PHE A 44 -1.01 -8.37 -14.24
C PHE A 44 -0.57 -8.30 -12.78
N THR A 45 0.62 -8.78 -12.47
CA THR A 45 1.20 -8.75 -11.11
C THR A 45 1.37 -7.32 -10.62
N MET A 46 1.91 -6.45 -11.46
CA MET A 46 2.14 -5.06 -11.10
C MET A 46 0.85 -4.26 -10.99
N HIS A 47 -0.18 -4.54 -11.82
CA HIS A 47 -1.50 -3.95 -11.62
C HIS A 47 -2.06 -4.27 -10.23
N GLY A 48 -2.07 -5.55 -9.84
CA GLY A 48 -2.54 -5.97 -8.52
C GLY A 48 -1.74 -5.34 -7.38
N THR A 49 -0.41 -5.34 -7.49
CA THR A 49 0.50 -4.73 -6.52
C THR A 49 0.24 -3.24 -6.35
N VAL A 50 0.16 -2.48 -7.45
CA VAL A 50 -0.08 -1.04 -7.43
C VAL A 50 -1.45 -0.73 -6.83
N MET A 51 -2.49 -1.45 -7.24
CA MET A 51 -3.86 -1.18 -6.76
C MET A 51 -4.04 -1.52 -5.28
N MET A 52 -3.43 -2.59 -4.78
CA MET A 52 -3.55 -2.97 -3.37
C MET A 52 -2.62 -2.17 -2.47
N PHE A 53 -1.33 -2.14 -2.77
CA PHE A 53 -0.31 -1.64 -1.85
C PHE A 53 0.05 -0.17 -2.08
N LEU A 54 -0.14 0.37 -3.28
CA LEU A 54 0.21 1.76 -3.57
C LEU A 54 -1.01 2.69 -3.69
N PHE A 55 -2.21 2.13 -3.88
CA PHE A 55 -3.44 2.91 -3.92
C PHE A 55 -4.37 2.63 -2.74
N ALA A 56 -4.96 1.44 -2.63
CA ALA A 56 -6.07 1.20 -1.70
C ALA A 56 -5.65 1.41 -0.22
N VAL A 57 -4.57 0.78 0.22
CA VAL A 57 -4.08 0.89 1.60
C VAL A 57 -3.59 2.31 1.91
N PRO A 58 -2.73 2.96 1.10
CA PRO A 58 -2.28 4.32 1.38
C PRO A 58 -3.36 5.38 1.28
N MET A 59 -4.40 5.20 0.47
CA MET A 59 -5.57 6.10 0.46
C MET A 59 -6.32 6.03 1.79
N MET A 60 -6.54 4.83 2.30
CA MET A 60 -7.18 4.64 3.61
C MET A 60 -6.31 5.21 4.75
N GLU A 61 -5.00 4.96 4.70
CA GLU A 61 -4.02 5.51 5.63
C GLU A 61 -4.00 7.04 5.58
N GLY A 62 -3.92 7.62 4.38
CA GLY A 62 -3.93 9.07 4.17
C GLY A 62 -5.19 9.74 4.70
N LEU A 63 -6.36 9.13 4.48
CA LEU A 63 -7.63 9.60 5.05
C LEU A 63 -7.61 9.53 6.57
N ALA A 64 -7.12 8.44 7.16
CA ALA A 64 -7.03 8.28 8.60
C ALA A 64 -6.10 9.32 9.23
N VAL A 65 -4.88 9.47 8.71
CA VAL A 65 -3.89 10.46 9.15
C VAL A 65 -4.43 11.90 9.06
N TYR A 66 -5.27 12.18 8.05
CA TYR A 66 -5.85 13.52 7.86
C TYR A 66 -7.08 13.79 8.73
N LEU A 67 -7.97 12.81 8.88
CA LEU A 67 -9.27 13.00 9.52
C LEU A 67 -9.25 12.72 11.04
N ILE A 68 -8.49 11.70 11.48
CA ILE A 68 -8.52 11.27 12.89
C ILE A 68 -8.18 12.40 13.85
N PRO A 69 -7.10 13.20 13.69
CA PRO A 69 -6.82 14.30 14.62
C PRO A 69 -7.99 15.26 14.74
N LYS A 70 -8.61 15.61 13.62
CA LYS A 70 -9.78 16.52 13.59
C LYS A 70 -10.99 15.93 14.29
N MET A 71 -11.25 14.63 14.12
CA MET A 71 -12.42 13.95 14.66
C MET A 71 -12.30 13.70 16.17
N ILE A 72 -11.09 13.50 16.68
CA ILE A 72 -10.84 13.30 18.12
C ILE A 72 -10.51 14.60 18.85
N GLY A 73 -10.47 15.75 18.14
CA GLY A 73 -10.15 17.05 18.70
C GLY A 73 -8.68 17.24 19.06
N ALA A 74 -7.79 16.45 18.46
CA ALA A 74 -6.35 16.60 18.62
C ALA A 74 -5.80 17.62 17.59
N ARG A 75 -4.72 18.32 17.97
CA ARG A 75 -4.04 19.27 17.07
C ARG A 75 -3.30 18.58 15.94
N ASP A 76 -2.67 17.42 16.24
CA ASP A 76 -1.91 16.59 15.32
C ASP A 76 -1.84 15.14 15.83
N LEU A 77 -1.28 14.22 15.07
CA LEU A 77 -0.93 12.89 15.55
C LEU A 77 0.24 12.96 16.54
N VAL A 78 0.40 11.90 17.36
CA VAL A 78 1.39 11.87 18.46
C VAL A 78 2.83 11.95 17.96
N PHE A 79 3.13 11.32 16.82
CA PHE A 79 4.51 11.16 16.32
C PHE A 79 4.68 11.73 14.90
N PRO A 80 4.62 13.06 14.67
CA PRO A 80 4.63 13.65 13.32
C PRO A 80 5.90 13.32 12.51
N ARG A 81 7.01 12.99 13.17
CA ARG A 81 8.23 12.51 12.49
C ARG A 81 8.08 11.07 11.99
N LEU A 82 7.33 10.24 12.71
CA LEU A 82 7.01 8.88 12.30
C LEU A 82 6.07 8.89 11.08
N SER A 83 5.06 9.77 11.08
CA SER A 83 4.21 9.99 9.89
C SER A 83 5.04 10.40 8.67
N ALA A 84 6.04 11.26 8.85
CA ALA A 84 6.91 11.69 7.75
C ALA A 84 7.78 10.53 7.24
N LEU A 85 8.37 9.74 8.14
CA LEU A 85 9.12 8.54 7.78
C LEU A 85 8.23 7.55 7.01
N GLY A 86 7.04 7.25 7.52
CA GLY A 86 6.07 6.38 6.86
C GLY A 86 5.77 6.84 5.43
N TYR A 87 5.47 8.12 5.24
CA TYR A 87 5.23 8.65 3.90
C TYR A 87 6.41 8.45 2.95
N TYR A 88 7.65 8.69 3.39
CA TYR A 88 8.80 8.50 2.52
C TYR A 88 9.10 7.02 2.26
N CYS A 89 8.88 6.14 3.22
CA CYS A 89 8.95 4.69 3.00
C CYS A 89 7.93 4.27 1.93
N TYR A 90 6.68 4.69 2.03
CA TYR A 90 5.67 4.46 1.00
C TYR A 90 6.09 4.97 -0.39
N LEU A 91 6.57 6.21 -0.47
CA LEU A 91 6.98 6.82 -1.73
C LEU A 91 8.16 6.05 -2.37
N PHE A 92 9.21 5.78 -1.60
CA PHE A 92 10.38 5.06 -2.12
C PHE A 92 10.07 3.59 -2.44
N GLY A 93 9.28 2.90 -1.62
CA GLY A 93 8.80 1.56 -1.92
C GLY A 93 8.02 1.52 -3.24
N GLY A 94 7.13 2.47 -3.45
CA GLY A 94 6.39 2.61 -4.71
C GLY A 94 7.29 2.89 -5.92
N LEU A 95 8.30 3.73 -5.77
CA LEU A 95 9.27 4.00 -6.83
C LEU A 95 10.13 2.78 -7.17
N ILE A 96 10.56 1.99 -6.16
CA ILE A 96 11.27 0.73 -6.37
C ILE A 96 10.37 -0.24 -7.17
N LEU A 97 9.12 -0.41 -6.76
CA LEU A 97 8.17 -1.27 -7.46
C LEU A 97 7.95 -0.83 -8.91
N LEU A 98 7.73 0.45 -9.16
CA LEU A 98 7.56 0.96 -10.52
C LEU A 98 8.83 0.82 -11.37
N SER A 99 10.02 1.00 -10.78
CA SER A 99 11.27 0.86 -11.50
C SER A 99 11.48 -0.54 -12.05
N SER A 100 10.94 -1.57 -11.39
CA SER A 100 11.02 -2.96 -11.84
C SER A 100 10.38 -3.19 -13.22
N ILE A 101 9.32 -2.43 -13.56
CA ILE A 101 8.67 -2.50 -14.89
C ILE A 101 9.62 -2.00 -15.97
N PHE A 102 10.30 -0.87 -15.72
CA PHE A 102 11.19 -0.25 -16.70
C PHE A 102 12.51 -1.00 -16.87
N LEU A 103 12.90 -1.77 -15.86
CA LEU A 103 14.11 -2.61 -15.87
C LEU A 103 13.84 -4.03 -16.39
N ASP A 104 12.61 -4.36 -16.76
CA ASP A 104 12.17 -5.69 -17.18
C ASP A 104 12.43 -6.79 -16.12
N ILE A 105 12.39 -6.39 -14.85
CA ILE A 105 12.54 -7.28 -13.70
C ILE A 105 11.28 -7.28 -12.80
N ALA A 106 10.14 -6.93 -13.36
CA ALA A 106 8.88 -7.01 -12.62
C ALA A 106 8.52 -8.48 -12.33
N PRO A 107 7.93 -8.79 -11.17
CA PRO A 107 7.55 -10.15 -10.81
C PRO A 107 6.40 -10.67 -11.68
N LYS A 108 6.31 -12.01 -11.82
CA LYS A 108 5.34 -12.71 -12.68
C LYS A 108 4.36 -13.58 -11.89
N ALA A 109 4.51 -13.64 -10.55
CA ALA A 109 3.81 -14.61 -9.69
C ALA A 109 2.46 -14.13 -9.13
N GLY A 110 1.93 -13.01 -9.62
CA GLY A 110 0.78 -12.35 -9.04
C GLY A 110 1.17 -11.53 -7.80
N TRP A 111 0.32 -10.59 -7.37
CA TRP A 111 0.60 -9.71 -6.23
C TRP A 111 0.67 -10.45 -4.87
N PHE A 112 0.15 -11.66 -4.80
CA PHE A 112 0.16 -12.53 -3.61
C PHE A 112 1.38 -13.45 -3.53
N MET A 113 2.24 -13.50 -4.57
CA MET A 113 3.54 -14.20 -4.61
C MET A 113 3.50 -15.66 -4.12
N TYR A 114 2.48 -16.43 -4.52
CA TYR A 114 2.35 -17.84 -4.11
C TYR A 114 3.44 -18.73 -4.72
N THR A 115 3.91 -19.65 -3.90
CA THR A 115 4.74 -20.77 -4.38
C THR A 115 3.87 -21.75 -5.20
N PRO A 116 4.44 -22.40 -6.25
CA PRO A 116 5.82 -22.39 -6.67
C PRO A 116 6.20 -21.22 -7.60
N LEU A 117 5.23 -20.39 -8.04
CA LEU A 117 5.46 -19.35 -9.06
C LEU A 117 6.49 -18.28 -8.64
N SER A 118 6.57 -17.97 -7.34
CA SER A 118 7.56 -17.03 -6.78
C SER A 118 8.96 -17.65 -6.57
N SER A 119 9.11 -18.95 -6.80
CA SER A 119 10.40 -19.62 -6.61
C SER A 119 11.39 -19.33 -7.75
N ALA A 120 12.68 -19.52 -7.48
CA ALA A 120 13.75 -19.32 -8.46
C ALA A 120 13.63 -20.20 -9.72
N VAL A 121 12.86 -21.30 -9.67
CA VAL A 121 12.61 -22.18 -10.82
C VAL A 121 11.67 -21.52 -11.83
N HIS A 122 10.62 -20.84 -11.37
CA HIS A 122 9.59 -20.23 -12.21
C HIS A 122 9.79 -18.73 -12.43
N THR A 123 10.45 -18.06 -11.48
CA THR A 123 10.82 -16.65 -11.56
C THR A 123 12.31 -16.50 -11.27
N PRO A 124 13.18 -16.91 -12.22
CA PRO A 124 14.62 -16.76 -12.08
C PRO A 124 14.99 -15.26 -12.15
N GLY A 125 15.99 -14.85 -11.34
CA GLY A 125 16.48 -13.48 -11.33
C GLY A 125 15.96 -12.65 -10.16
N PRO A 126 16.20 -11.33 -10.14
CA PRO A 126 15.92 -10.45 -9.01
C PRO A 126 14.45 -9.98 -8.94
N ASN A 127 13.57 -10.50 -9.77
CA ASN A 127 12.17 -10.04 -9.88
C ASN A 127 11.43 -10.08 -8.54
N SER A 128 11.48 -11.21 -7.84
CA SER A 128 10.85 -11.37 -6.53
C SER A 128 11.52 -10.51 -5.47
N ASP A 129 12.84 -10.34 -5.53
CA ASP A 129 13.60 -9.53 -4.57
C ASP A 129 13.24 -8.04 -4.67
N PHE A 130 13.10 -7.51 -5.90
CA PHE A 130 12.65 -6.14 -6.10
C PHE A 130 11.23 -5.92 -5.55
N TRP A 131 10.35 -6.89 -5.76
CA TRP A 131 9.00 -6.82 -5.21
C TRP A 131 9.04 -6.86 -3.68
N LEU A 132 9.77 -7.78 -3.08
CA LEU A 132 9.89 -7.92 -1.62
C LEU A 132 10.47 -6.66 -0.99
N ILE A 133 11.55 -6.09 -1.53
CA ILE A 133 12.12 -4.84 -1.03
C ILE A 133 11.11 -3.71 -1.12
N GLY A 134 10.46 -3.53 -2.26
CA GLY A 134 9.46 -2.48 -2.46
C GLY A 134 8.28 -2.60 -1.50
N ILE A 135 7.72 -3.80 -1.34
CA ILE A 135 6.62 -4.08 -0.40
C ILE A 135 7.07 -3.88 1.05
N THR A 136 8.26 -4.33 1.43
CA THR A 136 8.77 -4.12 2.79
C THR A 136 8.78 -2.63 3.16
N PHE A 137 9.22 -1.75 2.27
CA PHE A 137 9.15 -0.30 2.50
C PHE A 137 7.71 0.21 2.68
N VAL A 138 6.77 -0.27 1.87
CA VAL A 138 5.35 0.11 1.98
C VAL A 138 4.73 -0.40 3.28
N GLU A 139 5.08 -1.60 3.71
CA GLU A 139 4.59 -2.19 4.96
C GLU A 139 5.17 -1.48 6.20
N ILE A 140 6.44 -1.05 6.17
CA ILE A 140 7.00 -0.18 7.22
C ILE A 140 6.18 1.11 7.35
N SER A 141 5.73 1.69 6.22
CA SER A 141 4.81 2.83 6.22
C SER A 141 3.51 2.50 6.96
N ALA A 142 2.85 1.42 6.56
CA ALA A 142 1.56 1.05 7.11
C ALA A 142 1.63 0.70 8.62
N VAL A 143 2.67 -0.04 9.05
CA VAL A 143 2.88 -0.35 10.47
C VAL A 143 3.16 0.92 11.27
N SER A 144 3.97 1.84 10.74
CA SER A 144 4.27 3.13 11.37
C SER A 144 3.00 3.95 11.59
N ALA A 145 2.15 4.07 10.56
CA ALA A 145 0.86 4.75 10.67
C ALA A 145 -0.09 4.02 11.63
N GLY A 146 -0.11 2.69 11.60
CA GLY A 146 -0.91 1.88 12.51
C GLY A 146 -0.58 2.16 13.98
N VAL A 147 0.70 2.12 14.34
CA VAL A 147 1.18 2.43 15.70
C VAL A 147 0.78 3.85 16.09
N GLU A 148 1.02 4.81 15.20
CA GLU A 148 0.73 6.22 15.46
C GLU A 148 -0.78 6.48 15.66
N LEU A 149 -1.62 5.89 14.82
CA LEU A 149 -3.09 6.01 14.92
C LEU A 149 -3.62 5.39 16.20
N VAL A 150 -3.15 4.19 16.59
CA VAL A 150 -3.54 3.56 17.85
C VAL A 150 -3.22 4.46 19.03
N VAL A 151 -1.98 4.94 19.12
CA VAL A 151 -1.54 5.79 20.23
C VAL A 151 -2.29 7.12 20.23
N SER A 152 -2.48 7.75 19.07
CA SER A 152 -3.19 9.03 18.95
C SER A 152 -4.63 8.88 19.39
N ILE A 153 -5.37 7.89 18.88
CA ILE A 153 -6.79 7.68 19.24
C ILE A 153 -6.94 7.36 20.74
N LEU A 154 -6.02 6.62 21.33
CA LEU A 154 -6.12 6.24 22.75
C LEU A 154 -5.65 7.32 23.72
N ARG A 155 -4.71 8.20 23.33
CA ARG A 155 -4.02 9.11 24.25
C ARG A 155 -4.29 10.60 24.04
N THR A 156 -4.72 11.03 22.84
CA THR A 156 -4.81 12.47 22.51
C THR A 156 -6.22 12.96 22.25
N ARG A 157 -7.23 12.22 22.66
CA ARG A 157 -8.62 12.68 22.56
C ARG A 157 -8.82 13.97 23.37
N ALA A 158 -9.69 14.84 22.85
CA ALA A 158 -10.11 16.06 23.55
C ALA A 158 -10.65 15.75 24.95
N GLU A 159 -10.49 16.67 25.87
CA GLU A 159 -11.03 16.56 27.24
C GLU A 159 -12.55 16.34 27.18
N GLY A 160 -13.03 15.36 27.96
CA GLY A 160 -14.45 14.96 27.97
C GLY A 160 -14.87 13.99 26.85
N MET A 161 -13.99 13.66 25.89
CA MET A 161 -14.26 12.64 24.88
C MET A 161 -13.89 11.24 25.41
N ALA A 162 -14.81 10.62 26.10
CA ALA A 162 -14.70 9.21 26.49
C ALA A 162 -14.83 8.30 25.25
N LEU A 163 -14.35 7.04 25.35
CA LEU A 163 -14.39 6.08 24.23
C LEU A 163 -15.81 5.91 23.65
N ASN A 164 -16.84 5.88 24.48
CA ASN A 164 -18.25 5.75 24.06
C ASN A 164 -18.81 6.97 23.33
N LYS A 165 -18.10 8.10 23.36
CA LYS A 165 -18.47 9.34 22.63
C LYS A 165 -17.65 9.54 21.35
N MET A 166 -16.75 8.64 21.07
CA MET A 166 -15.88 8.72 19.89
C MET A 166 -16.67 8.45 18.62
N PRO A 167 -16.42 9.21 17.52
CA PRO A 167 -17.04 8.96 16.22
C PRO A 167 -16.79 7.52 15.73
N ILE A 168 -17.80 6.94 15.06
CA ILE A 168 -17.73 5.56 14.59
C ILE A 168 -16.55 5.31 13.63
N TYR A 169 -16.21 6.28 12.79
CA TYR A 169 -15.04 6.21 11.92
C TYR A 169 -13.75 6.02 12.71
N ALA A 170 -13.57 6.75 13.81
CA ALA A 170 -12.38 6.60 14.66
C ALA A 170 -12.31 5.21 15.31
N TRP A 171 -13.44 4.59 15.62
CA TRP A 171 -13.49 3.19 16.06
C TRP A 171 -13.04 2.22 14.98
N TYR A 172 -13.53 2.36 13.75
CA TYR A 172 -13.09 1.51 12.64
C TYR A 172 -11.59 1.65 12.37
N ILE A 173 -11.08 2.89 12.38
CA ILE A 173 -9.64 3.14 12.19
C ILE A 173 -8.83 2.56 13.34
N LEU A 174 -9.30 2.63 14.59
CA LEU A 174 -8.62 2.02 15.73
C LEU A 174 -8.47 0.51 15.56
N VAL A 175 -9.56 -0.18 15.21
CA VAL A 175 -9.55 -1.63 14.99
C VAL A 175 -8.65 -1.99 13.80
N MET A 176 -8.80 -1.29 12.67
CA MET A 176 -7.95 -1.47 11.50
C MET A 176 -6.45 -1.28 11.82
N ALA A 177 -6.11 -0.20 12.53
CA ALA A 177 -4.73 0.09 12.91
C ALA A 177 -4.13 -1.01 13.81
N MET A 178 -4.92 -1.56 14.76
CA MET A 178 -4.50 -2.72 15.55
C MET A 178 -4.27 -3.96 14.69
N MET A 179 -5.15 -4.21 13.72
CA MET A 179 -5.01 -5.33 12.78
C MET A 179 -3.76 -5.20 11.91
N ILE A 180 -3.44 -3.99 11.43
CA ILE A 180 -2.23 -3.72 10.66
C ILE A 180 -0.97 -3.99 11.50
N VAL A 181 -0.92 -3.47 12.73
CA VAL A 181 0.25 -3.64 13.61
C VAL A 181 0.52 -5.12 13.93
N VAL A 182 -0.53 -5.94 14.02
CA VAL A 182 -0.39 -7.36 14.33
C VAL A 182 -0.22 -8.21 13.06
N GLY A 183 -0.93 -7.87 11.98
CA GLY A 183 -1.03 -8.71 10.79
C GLY A 183 0.08 -8.48 9.75
N PHE A 184 0.59 -7.26 9.61
CA PHE A 184 1.60 -6.96 8.59
C PHE A 184 3.00 -7.51 8.90
N PRO A 185 3.52 -7.47 10.14
CA PRO A 185 4.84 -8.05 10.41
C PRO A 185 5.00 -9.51 9.99
N PRO A 186 4.03 -10.43 10.21
CA PRO A 186 4.11 -11.79 9.67
C PRO A 186 4.02 -11.89 8.14
N LEU A 187 3.51 -10.86 7.46
CA LEU A 187 3.42 -10.85 6.00
C LEU A 187 4.78 -10.57 5.35
N ILE A 188 5.68 -9.87 6.05
CA ILE A 188 7.03 -9.55 5.59
C ILE A 188 8.01 -10.73 5.82
N LEU A 189 7.73 -11.57 6.81
CA LEU A 189 8.58 -12.70 7.21
C LEU A 189 8.34 -13.92 6.31
#